data_b1097a0baccafea27e732de10872b043
#
_entry.id   b1097a0baccafea27e732de10872b043
#
_cell.length_a   1.000
_cell.length_b   1.000
_cell.length_c   1.000
_cell.angle_alpha   90.00
_cell.angle_beta   90.00
_cell.angle_gamma   90.00
#
_symmetry.space_group_name_H-M   'P 1'
#
loop_
_entity.id
_entity.type
_entity.pdbx_description
1 polymer ?
#
loop_
_entity_poly.entity_id
_entity_poly.type
_entity_poly.pdbx_seq_one_letter_code
_entity_poly.pdbx_strand_id
1 'polypeptide(L)'
;MIKKVSLLTALSVTAFSGWAQDSADSLVVTANRFEQPEKTILAATSVVTRADIDRWQSTSVLDVMRRLPGVDTAQSGGMGQLSSLFIRGTNSSHVLILVDGIRLNQAGVTGSSDLSQFPISLVQRIEYVRGPRSAVYGSDAIGGVVNIITTRAKDGTTLNAGVGSHGYQNYGGSTQQTLGDSTRVTLAGDYTYTKGFDVVADGNNGGLAQTDRDGFMNKTLYGALDHAFSDQWSGFVRGFGYSNRTAYDGYYSSFTPDVLVDTRQLYSQTWDAGLRFNDDIFHSQLLTSYSHSKDYNYDPNLGRYDSTATLDEIKQYNVQWLNSVDVGHGNIGAGVDWQKQSTEPGTNYVTNGYDLRNTGVYLTGLQQFGDFTLEGAVRSDDNSQFGRHGTWQSSAAWEFVEGYRFVASYGTAYKAPNLGQLYGFYGNDHLDPEESKQWEGAFEGLTAGVSWRVSGYRNDVDNLIDFDNNLQQYYNVGKARIKGVEATASFDTGPLTHTVGYDYVDARNAATNELLDRRAKQQVKYQLDTQIYDFDWSLTYHYLGARYDTDFGTYPSEKVKMGGVSLWDVAVSYPVTSHLTVRGKIANLFDKDYETVYGYQTAGREYTLSGSYTF
;
A
#
# COMPACT_ATOMS: atom_id res chain seq x y z
N MET A 1 -56.31 52.77 25.41
CA MET A 1 -54.97 53.15 24.88
C MET A 1 -53.98 52.10 25.31
N ILE A 2 -53.70 51.13 24.45
CA ILE A 2 -52.79 50.03 24.74
C ILE A 2 -51.55 50.25 23.87
N LYS A 3 -50.42 50.47 24.50
CA LYS A 3 -49.12 50.62 23.83
C LYS A 3 -48.56 49.23 23.49
N LYS A 4 -48.29 49.00 22.22
CA LYS A 4 -47.55 47.84 21.71
C LYS A 4 -46.06 48.03 22.01
N VAL A 5 -45.47 47.11 22.75
CA VAL A 5 -44.04 46.95 22.90
C VAL A 5 -43.55 45.90 21.91
N SER A 6 -42.76 46.33 20.92
CA SER A 6 -42.11 45.44 19.97
C SER A 6 -40.79 44.98 20.54
N LEU A 7 -40.63 43.71 20.82
CA LEU A 7 -39.38 43.06 21.22
C LEU A 7 -38.61 42.64 19.95
N LEU A 8 -37.56 43.35 19.60
CA LEU A 8 -36.60 42.94 18.58
C LEU A 8 -35.63 41.95 19.22
N THR A 9 -35.73 40.71 18.87
CA THR A 9 -34.74 39.66 19.14
C THR A 9 -33.67 39.72 18.05
N ALA A 10 -32.51 40.22 18.40
CA ALA A 10 -31.29 40.14 17.55
C ALA A 10 -30.76 38.71 17.62
N LEU A 11 -30.91 37.95 16.53
CA LEU A 11 -30.17 36.70 16.30
C LEU A 11 -28.72 37.10 15.94
N SER A 12 -27.79 36.92 16.88
CA SER A 12 -26.38 36.92 16.59
C SER A 12 -26.01 35.61 15.87
N VAL A 13 -25.83 35.70 14.57
CA VAL A 13 -25.21 34.65 13.78
C VAL A 13 -23.72 34.67 14.12
N THR A 14 -23.29 33.78 14.98
CA THR A 14 -21.86 33.44 15.11
C THR A 14 -21.44 32.72 13.85
N ALA A 15 -20.62 33.40 13.04
CA ALA A 15 -19.93 32.79 11.93
C ALA A 15 -18.99 31.73 12.50
N PHE A 16 -19.34 30.47 12.36
CA PHE A 16 -18.38 29.37 12.50
C PHE A 16 -17.38 29.52 11.35
N SER A 17 -16.15 29.83 11.68
CA SER A 17 -15.00 29.71 10.78
C SER A 17 -14.87 28.20 10.48
N GLY A 18 -15.45 27.78 9.36
CA GLY A 18 -15.22 26.44 8.85
C GLY A 18 -13.73 26.29 8.60
N TRP A 19 -13.11 25.33 9.25
CA TRP A 19 -11.82 24.82 8.84
C TRP A 19 -12.02 24.33 7.41
N ALA A 20 -11.26 24.91 6.47
CA ALA A 20 -11.26 24.46 5.10
C ALA A 20 -10.79 22.98 5.12
N GLN A 21 -11.74 22.08 5.00
CA GLN A 21 -11.49 20.74 4.55
C GLN A 21 -10.88 20.93 3.16
N ASP A 22 -9.64 20.50 2.97
CA ASP A 22 -9.04 20.45 1.64
C ASP A 22 -10.04 19.71 0.75
N SER A 23 -10.73 20.46 -0.09
CA SER A 23 -11.77 19.89 -0.94
C SER A 23 -11.11 18.84 -1.84
N ALA A 24 -11.80 17.74 -2.15
CA ALA A 24 -11.32 16.71 -3.08
C ALA A 24 -10.89 17.31 -4.44
N ASP A 25 -11.30 18.54 -4.73
CA ASP A 25 -10.89 19.35 -5.87
C ASP A 25 -9.43 19.80 -5.85
N SER A 26 -8.78 19.81 -4.69
CA SER A 26 -7.37 20.23 -4.51
C SER A 26 -6.40 19.05 -4.36
N LEU A 27 -6.91 17.83 -4.23
CA LEU A 27 -6.07 16.64 -4.04
C LEU A 27 -5.44 16.24 -5.37
N VAL A 28 -4.12 16.36 -5.45
CA VAL A 28 -3.34 16.03 -6.64
C VAL A 28 -2.74 14.65 -6.50
N VAL A 29 -2.90 13.81 -7.50
CA VAL A 29 -2.41 12.43 -7.52
C VAL A 29 -1.58 12.14 -8.77
N THR A 30 -0.71 11.15 -8.68
CA THR A 30 0.22 10.77 -9.74
C THR A 30 -0.19 9.48 -10.46
N ALA A 31 -1.50 9.19 -10.55
CA ALA A 31 -2.04 7.97 -11.14
C ALA A 31 -1.56 7.68 -12.58
N ASN A 32 -1.22 8.72 -13.34
CA ASN A 32 -0.70 8.65 -14.70
C ASN A 32 0.75 9.18 -14.81
N ARG A 33 1.51 9.15 -13.71
CA ARG A 33 2.88 9.65 -13.56
C ARG A 33 3.06 11.16 -13.57
N PHE A 34 2.02 11.95 -13.72
CA PHE A 34 2.01 13.40 -13.55
C PHE A 34 0.91 13.81 -12.58
N GLU A 35 1.08 14.97 -12.01
CA GLU A 35 0.17 15.53 -11.04
C GLU A 35 -1.14 15.96 -11.72
N GLN A 36 -2.28 15.45 -11.23
CA GLN A 36 -3.61 15.81 -11.75
C GLN A 36 -4.65 15.72 -10.62
N PRO A 37 -5.74 16.50 -10.69
CA PRO A 37 -6.81 16.43 -9.72
C PRO A 37 -7.43 15.02 -9.68
N GLU A 38 -7.68 14.48 -8.47
CA GLU A 38 -8.24 13.13 -8.31
C GLU A 38 -9.53 12.91 -9.13
N LYS A 39 -10.41 13.90 -9.18
CA LYS A 39 -11.68 13.84 -9.92
C LYS A 39 -11.54 13.68 -11.44
N THR A 40 -10.38 14.02 -12.03
CA THR A 40 -10.17 13.86 -13.48
C THR A 40 -9.74 12.45 -13.85
N ILE A 41 -9.33 11.64 -12.88
CA ILE A 41 -8.86 10.27 -13.10
C ILE A 41 -10.05 9.35 -13.35
N LEU A 42 -9.97 8.55 -14.43
CA LEU A 42 -11.03 7.62 -14.79
C LEU A 42 -10.92 6.28 -14.05
N ALA A 43 -9.72 5.93 -13.59
CA ALA A 43 -9.51 4.75 -12.77
C ALA A 43 -10.12 4.91 -11.38
N ALA A 44 -10.55 3.80 -10.80
CA ALA A 44 -10.93 3.75 -9.38
C ALA A 44 -9.72 4.07 -8.51
N THR A 45 -9.69 5.25 -7.91
CA THR A 45 -8.59 5.77 -7.09
C THR A 45 -9.05 6.01 -5.66
N SER A 46 -8.14 5.95 -4.72
CA SER A 46 -8.35 6.38 -3.34
C SER A 46 -7.08 7.04 -2.83
N VAL A 47 -7.22 8.13 -2.11
CA VAL A 47 -6.10 8.83 -1.48
C VAL A 47 -6.31 8.85 0.01
N VAL A 48 -5.28 8.45 0.75
CA VAL A 48 -5.26 8.53 2.22
C VAL A 48 -4.20 9.53 2.62
N THR A 49 -4.61 10.56 3.31
CA THR A 49 -3.73 11.64 3.76
C THR A 49 -3.08 11.32 5.11
N ARG A 50 -2.06 12.08 5.51
CA ARG A 50 -1.49 11.99 6.86
C ARG A 50 -2.54 12.27 7.94
N ALA A 51 -3.46 13.20 7.69
CA ALA A 51 -4.53 13.52 8.61
C ALA A 51 -5.48 12.32 8.84
N ASP A 52 -5.78 11.56 7.79
CA ASP A 52 -6.57 10.33 7.91
C ASP A 52 -5.83 9.24 8.70
N ILE A 53 -4.54 9.04 8.40
CA ILE A 53 -3.67 8.08 9.12
C ILE A 53 -3.62 8.43 10.63
N ASP A 54 -3.48 9.71 10.95
CA ASP A 54 -3.42 10.19 12.34
C ASP A 54 -4.78 10.08 13.04
N ARG A 55 -5.89 10.35 12.33
CA ARG A 55 -7.26 10.20 12.85
C ARG A 55 -7.58 8.74 13.14
N TRP A 56 -7.25 7.84 12.23
CA TRP A 56 -7.45 6.39 12.39
C TRP A 56 -6.43 5.75 13.35
N GLN A 57 -5.37 6.48 13.68
CA GLN A 57 -4.24 6.01 14.49
C GLN A 57 -3.70 4.66 13.99
N SER A 58 -3.50 4.60 12.67
CA SER A 58 -2.97 3.39 12.02
C SER A 58 -1.51 3.16 12.40
N THR A 59 -1.19 1.92 12.78
CA THR A 59 0.14 1.53 13.26
C THR A 59 1.03 0.94 12.18
N SER A 60 0.48 0.62 11.00
CA SER A 60 1.20 0.11 9.83
C SER A 60 0.55 0.55 8.53
N VAL A 61 1.29 0.49 7.42
CA VAL A 61 0.73 0.73 6.07
C VAL A 61 -0.33 -0.31 5.73
N LEU A 62 -0.16 -1.56 6.17
CA LEU A 62 -1.14 -2.61 5.97
C LEU A 62 -2.47 -2.29 6.69
N ASP A 63 -2.42 -1.70 7.91
CA ASP A 63 -3.62 -1.27 8.66
C ASP A 63 -4.39 -0.15 7.92
N VAL A 64 -3.68 0.72 7.19
CA VAL A 64 -4.31 1.71 6.30
C VAL A 64 -4.97 1.01 5.12
N MET A 65 -4.23 0.15 4.42
CA MET A 65 -4.70 -0.49 3.19
C MET A 65 -5.95 -1.36 3.40
N ARG A 66 -6.05 -2.10 4.51
CA ARG A 66 -7.22 -2.96 4.80
C ARG A 66 -8.55 -2.20 4.88
N ARG A 67 -8.53 -0.87 5.08
CA ARG A 67 -9.71 0.00 5.15
C ARG A 67 -10.22 0.40 3.76
N LEU A 68 -9.38 0.26 2.73
CA LEU A 68 -9.67 0.75 1.39
C LEU A 68 -10.51 -0.24 0.57
N PRO A 69 -11.40 0.25 -0.31
CA PRO A 69 -12.23 -0.61 -1.15
C PRO A 69 -11.38 -1.46 -2.10
N GLY A 70 -11.85 -2.69 -2.39
CA GLY A 70 -11.17 -3.64 -3.26
C GLY A 70 -9.90 -4.26 -2.67
N VAL A 71 -9.58 -4.00 -1.40
CA VAL A 71 -8.39 -4.53 -0.72
C VAL A 71 -8.77 -5.66 0.22
N ASP A 72 -8.04 -6.78 0.11
CA ASP A 72 -8.00 -7.84 1.11
C ASP A 72 -6.57 -8.02 1.62
N THR A 73 -6.41 -8.44 2.86
CA THR A 73 -5.10 -8.61 3.50
C THR A 73 -5.03 -9.93 4.26
N ALA A 74 -3.86 -10.54 4.23
CA ALA A 74 -3.53 -11.68 5.07
C ALA A 74 -2.21 -11.40 5.78
N GLN A 75 -2.13 -11.73 7.07
CA GLN A 75 -0.95 -11.55 7.89
C GLN A 75 -0.78 -12.72 8.85
N SER A 76 0.43 -13.26 8.94
CA SER A 76 0.77 -14.41 9.79
C SER A 76 1.06 -13.96 11.22
N GLY A 77 0.06 -13.35 11.88
CA GLY A 77 0.19 -12.92 13.27
C GLY A 77 0.21 -11.40 13.47
N GLY A 78 1.07 -10.94 14.36
CA GLY A 78 1.14 -9.55 14.83
C GLY A 78 1.96 -8.59 13.96
N MET A 79 2.36 -7.48 14.56
CA MET A 79 3.15 -6.44 13.88
C MET A 79 4.48 -7.00 13.34
N GLY A 80 4.82 -6.64 12.10
CA GLY A 80 6.06 -7.09 11.44
C GLY A 80 6.04 -8.51 10.89
N GLN A 81 5.00 -9.30 11.17
CA GLN A 81 4.84 -10.64 10.59
C GLN A 81 4.55 -10.56 9.09
N LEU A 82 4.88 -11.63 8.37
CA LEU A 82 4.69 -11.73 6.91
C LEU A 82 3.27 -11.34 6.53
N SER A 83 3.14 -10.44 5.56
CA SER A 83 1.85 -9.97 5.08
C SER A 83 1.70 -10.06 3.57
N SER A 84 0.45 -10.20 3.14
CA SER A 84 0.05 -10.19 1.74
C SER A 84 -1.05 -9.14 1.53
N LEU A 85 -0.97 -8.44 0.41
CA LEU A 85 -1.96 -7.48 -0.03
C LEU A 85 -2.59 -7.96 -1.34
N PHE A 86 -3.89 -8.15 -1.36
CA PHE A 86 -4.65 -8.56 -2.53
C PHE A 86 -5.54 -7.41 -2.99
N ILE A 87 -5.36 -6.96 -4.22
CA ILE A 87 -6.21 -5.93 -4.83
C ILE A 87 -7.18 -6.64 -5.78
N ARG A 88 -8.50 -6.48 -5.53
CA ARG A 88 -9.55 -7.09 -6.35
C ARG A 88 -9.34 -8.60 -6.57
N GLY A 89 -8.75 -9.29 -5.59
CA GLY A 89 -8.51 -10.74 -5.62
C GLY A 89 -7.28 -11.21 -6.42
N THR A 90 -6.45 -10.32 -6.96
CA THR A 90 -5.17 -10.66 -7.61
C THR A 90 -4.14 -11.13 -6.57
N ASN A 91 -3.01 -11.69 -7.01
CA ASN A 91 -1.92 -12.07 -6.10
C ASN A 91 -1.22 -10.85 -5.50
N SER A 92 -0.60 -11.01 -4.35
CA SER A 92 0.19 -9.95 -3.70
C SER A 92 1.35 -9.47 -4.60
N SER A 93 1.94 -10.37 -5.38
CA SER A 93 2.98 -10.04 -6.37
C SER A 93 2.47 -9.28 -7.61
N HIS A 94 1.14 -9.13 -7.76
CA HIS A 94 0.48 -8.35 -8.81
C HIS A 94 0.20 -6.91 -8.42
N VAL A 95 0.64 -6.51 -7.23
CA VAL A 95 0.47 -5.15 -6.72
C VAL A 95 1.81 -4.45 -6.76
N LEU A 96 1.89 -3.41 -7.58
CA LEU A 96 3.08 -2.58 -7.66
C LEU A 96 3.10 -1.58 -6.50
N ILE A 97 4.09 -1.71 -5.62
CA ILE A 97 4.32 -0.77 -4.54
C ILE A 97 5.40 0.23 -4.97
N LEU A 98 5.08 1.50 -4.88
CA LEU A 98 6.00 2.60 -5.15
C LEU A 98 6.23 3.42 -3.89
N VAL A 99 7.41 4.00 -3.78
CA VAL A 99 7.75 5.05 -2.81
C VAL A 99 8.21 6.26 -3.61
N ASP A 100 7.44 7.34 -3.55
CA ASP A 100 7.66 8.57 -4.34
C ASP A 100 7.81 8.32 -5.86
N GLY A 101 7.04 7.38 -6.39
CA GLY A 101 7.04 7.00 -7.80
C GLY A 101 8.12 5.98 -8.21
N ILE A 102 8.96 5.54 -7.28
CA ILE A 102 10.01 4.54 -7.51
C ILE A 102 9.56 3.21 -6.93
N ARG A 103 9.75 2.12 -7.68
CA ARG A 103 9.44 0.76 -7.21
C ARG A 103 10.16 0.45 -5.90
N LEU A 104 9.40 0.04 -4.88
CA LEU A 104 9.95 -0.44 -3.62
C LEU A 104 10.77 -1.71 -3.86
N ASN A 105 12.06 -1.63 -3.57
CA ASN A 105 12.95 -2.77 -3.60
C ASN A 105 13.02 -3.38 -2.20
N GLN A 106 12.51 -4.57 -2.05
CA GLN A 106 12.54 -5.29 -0.79
C GLN A 106 13.02 -6.73 -1.03
N ALA A 107 14.07 -7.12 -0.33
CA ALA A 107 14.54 -8.50 -0.33
C ALA A 107 13.52 -9.39 0.40
N GLY A 108 13.43 -10.65 0.01
CA GLY A 108 12.56 -11.64 0.63
C GLY A 108 12.11 -12.74 -0.34
N VAL A 109 11.80 -13.89 0.24
CA VAL A 109 11.52 -15.14 -0.49
C VAL A 109 10.28 -15.06 -1.39
N THR A 110 9.27 -14.27 -1.00
CA THR A 110 7.98 -14.24 -1.71
C THR A 110 8.02 -13.42 -3.00
N GLY A 111 9.06 -12.60 -3.19
CA GLY A 111 9.18 -11.69 -4.33
C GLY A 111 8.07 -10.64 -4.43
N SER A 112 7.28 -10.47 -3.38
CA SER A 112 6.29 -9.38 -3.20
C SER A 112 6.75 -8.45 -2.09
N SER A 113 6.39 -7.17 -2.20
CA SER A 113 6.68 -6.19 -1.15
C SER A 113 5.78 -6.43 0.07
N ASP A 114 6.39 -6.57 1.24
CA ASP A 114 5.70 -6.76 2.51
C ASP A 114 5.46 -5.40 3.18
N LEU A 115 4.22 -4.91 3.10
CA LEU A 115 3.84 -3.60 3.65
C LEU A 115 3.84 -3.55 5.19
N SER A 116 3.85 -4.70 5.88
CA SER A 116 4.02 -4.74 7.33
C SER A 116 5.41 -4.28 7.77
N GLN A 117 6.37 -4.37 6.86
CA GLN A 117 7.76 -3.99 7.08
C GLN A 117 8.05 -2.52 6.74
N PHE A 118 7.16 -1.83 6.01
CA PHE A 118 7.38 -0.43 5.65
C PHE A 118 6.94 0.51 6.78
N PRO A 119 7.82 1.43 7.25
CA PRO A 119 7.52 2.31 8.39
C PRO A 119 6.40 3.31 8.08
N ILE A 120 5.32 3.28 8.86
CA ILE A 120 4.19 4.22 8.74
C ILE A 120 4.59 5.67 9.03
N SER A 121 5.64 5.88 9.81
CA SER A 121 6.19 7.20 10.14
C SER A 121 6.73 7.96 8.93
N LEU A 122 7.13 7.25 7.86
CA LEU A 122 7.58 7.85 6.60
C LEU A 122 6.43 8.28 5.70
N VAL A 123 5.19 7.90 5.98
CA VAL A 123 4.06 8.07 5.07
C VAL A 123 3.41 9.43 5.27
N GLN A 124 3.41 10.27 4.24
CA GLN A 124 2.65 11.53 4.19
C GLN A 124 1.27 11.32 3.56
N ARG A 125 1.20 10.54 2.49
CA ARG A 125 -0.06 10.09 1.89
C ARG A 125 0.15 8.79 1.13
N ILE A 126 -0.94 8.08 0.89
CA ILE A 126 -0.97 6.88 0.05
C ILE A 126 -1.93 7.16 -1.10
N GLU A 127 -1.44 6.99 -2.32
CA GLU A 127 -2.24 7.02 -3.54
C GLU A 127 -2.46 5.58 -4.01
N TYR A 128 -3.70 5.16 -4.08
CA TYR A 128 -4.07 3.80 -4.42
C TYR A 128 -4.92 3.77 -5.68
N VAL A 129 -4.44 3.11 -6.72
CA VAL A 129 -5.09 2.98 -8.03
C VAL A 129 -5.39 1.53 -8.31
N ARG A 130 -6.65 1.20 -8.59
CA ARG A 130 -7.12 -0.16 -8.87
C ARG A 130 -7.12 -0.48 -10.37
N GLY A 131 -6.92 -1.77 -10.68
CA GLY A 131 -6.89 -2.28 -12.04
C GLY A 131 -5.52 -2.21 -12.72
N PRO A 132 -5.41 -2.70 -13.97
CA PRO A 132 -4.14 -2.81 -14.67
C PRO A 132 -3.53 -1.44 -14.97
N ARG A 133 -2.27 -1.26 -14.61
CA ARG A 133 -1.51 -0.02 -14.81
C ARG A 133 -0.12 -0.27 -15.45
N SER A 134 0.10 -1.46 -16.01
CA SER A 134 1.38 -1.76 -16.66
C SER A 134 1.67 -0.87 -17.85
N ALA A 135 0.65 -0.36 -18.55
CA ALA A 135 0.82 0.62 -19.64
C ALA A 135 1.39 1.97 -19.15
N VAL A 136 1.35 2.24 -17.85
CA VAL A 136 1.90 3.45 -17.24
C VAL A 136 3.18 3.13 -16.46
N TYR A 137 3.16 2.08 -15.63
CA TYR A 137 4.21 1.81 -14.65
C TYR A 137 5.11 0.61 -14.99
N GLY A 138 4.78 -0.17 -16.02
CA GLY A 138 5.51 -1.38 -16.41
C GLY A 138 5.08 -2.62 -15.62
N SER A 139 5.99 -3.58 -15.48
CA SER A 139 5.74 -4.87 -14.83
C SER A 139 5.13 -4.74 -13.42
N ASP A 140 4.38 -5.77 -12.98
CA ASP A 140 3.80 -6.02 -11.65
C ASP A 140 2.51 -5.22 -11.35
N ALA A 141 2.08 -4.29 -12.20
CA ALA A 141 0.87 -3.51 -12.01
C ALA A 141 -0.37 -4.19 -12.63
N ILE A 142 -0.60 -5.48 -12.34
CA ILE A 142 -1.75 -6.27 -12.80
C ILE A 142 -3.01 -5.93 -11.98
N GLY A 143 -2.91 -5.96 -10.65
CA GLY A 143 -4.01 -5.69 -9.73
C GLY A 143 -4.21 -4.21 -9.44
N GLY A 144 -3.12 -3.48 -9.42
CA GLY A 144 -3.13 -2.04 -9.11
C GLY A 144 -1.76 -1.52 -8.68
N VAL A 145 -1.77 -0.26 -8.28
CA VAL A 145 -0.57 0.46 -7.82
C VAL A 145 -0.86 1.11 -6.47
N VAL A 146 0.05 0.98 -5.54
CA VAL A 146 0.08 1.71 -4.27
C VAL A 146 1.32 2.60 -4.27
N ASN A 147 1.14 3.91 -4.36
CA ASN A 147 2.23 4.87 -4.32
C ASN A 147 2.26 5.56 -2.95
N ILE A 148 3.28 5.26 -2.19
CA ILE A 148 3.54 5.85 -0.88
C ILE A 148 4.34 7.14 -1.11
N ILE A 149 3.75 8.27 -0.77
CA ILE A 149 4.44 9.56 -0.79
C ILE A 149 5.05 9.79 0.58
N THR A 150 6.36 10.00 0.61
CA THR A 150 7.08 10.19 1.86
C THR A 150 6.91 11.59 2.44
N THR A 151 7.31 11.73 3.67
CA THR A 151 7.11 12.89 4.52
C THR A 151 7.62 14.18 3.84
N ARG A 152 6.70 15.11 3.63
CA ARG A 152 6.97 16.52 3.49
C ARG A 152 6.31 17.20 4.70
N ALA A 153 7.04 17.29 5.79
CA ALA A 153 6.52 17.91 7.01
C ALA A 153 6.15 19.39 6.74
N LYS A 154 5.23 19.94 7.52
CA LYS A 154 5.05 21.39 7.60
C LYS A 154 6.28 21.97 8.29
N ASP A 155 6.62 23.23 8.01
CA ASP A 155 7.69 23.92 8.75
C ASP A 155 7.43 23.83 10.25
N GLY A 156 8.44 23.44 11.00
CA GLY A 156 8.37 23.18 12.42
C GLY A 156 8.98 21.85 12.82
N THR A 157 8.87 21.53 14.09
CA THR A 157 9.37 20.29 14.68
C THR A 157 8.24 19.60 15.42
N THR A 158 8.04 18.32 15.15
CA THR A 158 7.05 17.47 15.83
C THR A 158 7.76 16.30 16.51
N LEU A 159 7.43 16.05 17.78
CA LEU A 159 7.83 14.87 18.55
C LEU A 159 6.61 14.04 18.85
N ASN A 160 6.73 12.72 18.79
CA ASN A 160 5.66 11.78 19.13
C ASN A 160 6.16 10.67 20.05
N ALA A 161 5.28 10.23 20.94
CA ALA A 161 5.50 9.07 21.79
C ALA A 161 4.18 8.30 21.96
N GLY A 162 4.27 6.96 22.03
CA GLY A 162 3.11 6.10 22.20
C GLY A 162 3.45 4.83 22.97
N VAL A 163 2.44 4.29 23.65
CA VAL A 163 2.49 3.01 24.38
C VAL A 163 1.21 2.23 24.12
N GLY A 164 1.25 0.90 24.27
CA GLY A 164 0.06 0.08 24.03
C GLY A 164 0.17 -1.35 24.53
N SER A 165 -0.81 -2.14 24.13
CA SER A 165 -0.89 -3.58 24.39
C SER A 165 0.36 -4.31 23.92
N HIS A 166 0.63 -5.49 24.44
CA HIS A 166 1.78 -6.34 24.10
C HIS A 166 3.15 -5.63 24.23
N GLY A 167 3.22 -4.61 25.13
CA GLY A 167 4.43 -3.83 25.35
C GLY A 167 4.82 -2.94 24.17
N TYR A 168 3.84 -2.54 23.35
CA TYR A 168 4.03 -1.59 22.25
C TYR A 168 4.59 -0.26 22.75
N GLN A 169 5.57 0.24 22.04
CA GLN A 169 6.22 1.54 22.26
C GLN A 169 6.55 2.15 20.90
N ASN A 170 6.30 3.44 20.76
CA ASN A 170 6.71 4.22 19.60
C ASN A 170 7.30 5.56 20.06
N TYR A 171 8.43 5.93 19.51
CA TYR A 171 9.10 7.21 19.75
C TYR A 171 9.60 7.74 18.42
N GLY A 172 9.21 8.97 18.09
CA GLY A 172 9.64 9.55 16.83
C GLY A 172 9.68 11.06 16.85
N GLY A 173 10.22 11.61 15.80
CA GLY A 173 10.22 13.04 15.58
C GLY A 173 10.57 13.38 14.14
N SER A 174 10.11 14.55 13.71
CA SER A 174 10.43 15.12 12.41
C SER A 174 10.62 16.61 12.54
N THR A 175 11.51 17.17 11.74
CA THR A 175 11.68 18.60 11.61
C THR A 175 11.81 18.98 10.15
N GLN A 176 11.16 20.06 9.77
CA GLN A 176 11.35 20.70 8.48
C GLN A 176 11.70 22.18 8.72
N GLN A 177 12.70 22.63 8.02
CA GLN A 177 13.17 24.01 8.08
C GLN A 177 13.35 24.57 6.67
N THR A 178 12.78 25.74 6.43
CA THR A 178 13.02 26.49 5.21
C THR A 178 14.20 27.45 5.44
N LEU A 179 15.28 27.26 4.69
CA LEU A 179 16.51 28.05 4.74
C LEU A 179 16.51 29.08 3.61
N GLY A 180 16.32 30.33 3.97
CA GLY A 180 16.02 31.38 2.98
C GLY A 180 14.67 31.13 2.30
N ASP A 181 14.55 31.53 1.02
CA ASP A 181 13.29 31.43 0.27
C ASP A 181 13.24 30.20 -0.66
N SER A 182 14.35 29.47 -0.80
CA SER A 182 14.51 28.47 -1.86
C SER A 182 14.91 27.08 -1.40
N THR A 183 15.35 26.90 -0.17
CA THR A 183 15.87 25.61 0.30
C THR A 183 15.06 25.09 1.46
N ARG A 184 14.61 23.83 1.34
CA ARG A 184 13.89 23.12 2.40
C ARG A 184 14.69 21.90 2.83
N VAL A 185 14.89 21.73 4.12
CA VAL A 185 15.54 20.57 4.72
C VAL A 185 14.53 19.85 5.60
N THR A 186 14.39 18.55 5.42
CA THR A 186 13.53 17.68 6.23
C THR A 186 14.36 16.57 6.84
N LEU A 187 14.21 16.33 8.15
CA LEU A 187 14.78 15.21 8.86
C LEU A 187 13.68 14.52 9.67
N ALA A 188 13.67 13.19 9.70
CA ALA A 188 12.78 12.41 10.55
C ALA A 188 13.45 11.13 11.05
N GLY A 189 13.05 10.70 12.24
CA GLY A 189 13.47 9.44 12.81
C GLY A 189 12.36 8.82 13.64
N ASP A 190 12.30 7.50 13.67
CA ASP A 190 11.28 6.74 14.38
C ASP A 190 11.85 5.44 14.96
N TYR A 191 11.36 5.08 16.12
CA TYR A 191 11.61 3.80 16.78
C TYR A 191 10.27 3.19 17.20
N THR A 192 9.97 2.00 16.71
CA THR A 192 8.79 1.22 17.10
C THR A 192 9.24 -0.12 17.66
N TYR A 193 8.62 -0.53 18.77
CA TYR A 193 8.87 -1.80 19.42
C TYR A 193 7.58 -2.42 19.96
N THR A 194 7.46 -3.73 19.88
CA THR A 194 6.46 -4.52 20.62
C THR A 194 7.08 -5.84 21.07
N LYS A 195 6.66 -6.31 22.23
CA LYS A 195 7.01 -7.68 22.68
C LYS A 195 6.24 -8.74 21.88
N GLY A 196 5.14 -8.33 21.21
CA GLY A 196 4.27 -9.26 20.52
C GLY A 196 3.54 -10.24 21.43
N PHE A 197 3.00 -11.25 20.81
CA PHE A 197 2.31 -12.38 21.41
C PHE A 197 2.71 -13.65 20.64
N ASP A 198 2.39 -14.82 21.13
CA ASP A 198 2.58 -16.10 20.46
C ASP A 198 1.67 -16.15 19.21
N VAL A 199 2.24 -16.22 18.01
CA VAL A 199 1.49 -16.09 16.75
C VAL A 199 1.01 -17.42 16.20
N VAL A 200 1.58 -18.57 16.60
CA VAL A 200 1.12 -19.89 16.17
C VAL A 200 0.41 -20.60 17.31
N ALA A 201 -0.85 -20.98 17.08
CA ALA A 201 -1.64 -21.69 18.08
C ALA A 201 -1.01 -23.05 18.40
N ASP A 202 -0.92 -23.38 19.70
CA ASP A 202 -0.47 -24.68 20.18
C ASP A 202 -1.17 -25.85 19.44
N GLY A 203 -0.38 -26.76 18.89
CA GLY A 203 -0.85 -27.94 18.17
C GLY A 203 -1.15 -27.73 16.67
N ASN A 204 -1.04 -26.52 16.16
CA ASN A 204 -1.08 -26.23 14.74
C ASN A 204 0.34 -26.20 14.15
N ASN A 205 0.46 -26.37 12.86
CA ASN A 205 1.72 -26.27 12.10
C ASN A 205 2.77 -27.38 12.31
N GLY A 206 2.35 -28.63 12.46
CA GLY A 206 3.26 -29.78 12.39
C GLY A 206 4.32 -29.85 13.50
N GLY A 207 4.06 -29.26 14.67
CA GLY A 207 4.97 -29.25 15.83
C GLY A 207 6.01 -28.14 15.82
N LEU A 208 5.83 -27.10 15.01
CA LEU A 208 6.71 -25.91 14.95
C LEU A 208 6.27 -24.80 15.92
N ALA A 209 5.13 -24.96 16.62
CA ALA A 209 4.67 -23.97 17.59
C ALA A 209 5.68 -23.83 18.74
N GLN A 210 6.15 -22.61 18.92
CA GLN A 210 6.97 -22.19 20.05
C GLN A 210 6.08 -21.38 20.99
N THR A 211 6.14 -21.65 22.29
CA THR A 211 5.30 -20.95 23.29
C THR A 211 5.97 -19.66 23.77
N ASP A 212 6.55 -18.89 22.87
CA ASP A 212 7.20 -17.62 23.20
C ASP A 212 6.43 -16.43 22.60
N ARG A 213 7.05 -15.30 22.48
CA ARG A 213 6.42 -14.08 21.97
C ARG A 213 7.14 -13.56 20.74
N ASP A 214 6.38 -13.39 19.70
CA ASP A 214 6.84 -12.89 18.41
C ASP A 214 6.86 -11.37 18.37
N GLY A 215 7.97 -10.81 18.82
CA GLY A 215 8.17 -9.39 18.91
C GLY A 215 8.61 -8.74 17.61
N PHE A 216 8.42 -7.42 17.55
CA PHE A 216 8.87 -6.60 16.43
C PHE A 216 9.62 -5.36 16.90
N MET A 217 10.64 -4.98 16.16
CA MET A 217 11.38 -3.73 16.36
C MET A 217 11.69 -3.08 15.02
N ASN A 218 11.37 -1.80 14.89
CA ASN A 218 11.73 -0.96 13.75
C ASN A 218 12.58 0.23 14.19
N LYS A 219 13.58 0.56 13.39
CA LYS A 219 14.36 1.81 13.48
C LYS A 219 14.40 2.44 12.12
N THR A 220 13.97 3.69 12.02
CA THR A 220 13.85 4.42 10.76
C THR A 220 14.56 5.75 10.83
N LEU A 221 15.22 6.14 9.73
CA LEU A 221 15.80 7.45 9.52
C LEU A 221 15.46 7.96 8.12
N TYR A 222 15.12 9.24 8.01
CA TYR A 222 14.81 9.93 6.77
C TYR A 222 15.48 11.30 6.73
N GLY A 223 15.97 11.68 5.55
CA GLY A 223 16.48 13.02 5.28
C GLY A 223 16.20 13.43 3.85
N ALA A 224 15.81 14.70 3.66
CA ALA A 224 15.59 15.28 2.34
C ALA A 224 16.05 16.74 2.29
N LEU A 225 16.52 17.13 1.11
CA LEU A 225 16.85 18.50 0.75
C LEU A 225 16.18 18.81 -0.59
N ASP A 226 15.30 19.80 -0.59
CA ASP A 226 14.67 20.37 -1.79
C ASP A 226 15.21 21.77 -2.01
N HIS A 227 15.53 22.13 -3.27
CA HIS A 227 16.04 23.45 -3.63
C HIS A 227 15.39 23.96 -4.92
N ALA A 228 14.85 25.17 -4.86
CA ALA A 228 14.39 25.92 -6.02
C ALA A 228 15.54 26.77 -6.57
N PHE A 229 16.05 26.43 -7.76
CA PHE A 229 17.11 27.19 -8.45
C PHE A 229 16.55 28.43 -9.13
N SER A 230 15.30 28.36 -9.57
CA SER A 230 14.51 29.45 -10.15
C SER A 230 13.01 29.11 -10.01
N ASP A 231 12.13 29.96 -10.53
CA ASP A 231 10.68 29.71 -10.58
C ASP A 231 10.33 28.44 -11.37
N GLN A 232 11.14 28.07 -12.35
CA GLN A 232 10.91 26.92 -13.23
C GLN A 232 11.73 25.69 -12.83
N TRP A 233 12.92 25.87 -12.27
CA TRP A 233 13.83 24.77 -11.96
C TRP A 233 13.90 24.47 -10.48
N SER A 234 13.71 23.23 -10.12
CA SER A 234 13.96 22.72 -8.77
C SER A 234 14.66 21.37 -8.80
N GLY A 235 15.29 21.02 -7.69
CA GLY A 235 15.92 19.74 -7.51
C GLY A 235 15.79 19.25 -6.09
N PHE A 236 15.99 17.96 -5.90
CA PHE A 236 15.98 17.35 -4.58
C PHE A 236 16.98 16.21 -4.47
N VAL A 237 17.42 15.99 -3.25
CA VAL A 237 18.11 14.77 -2.83
C VAL A 237 17.45 14.29 -1.56
N ARG A 238 17.15 13.00 -1.47
CA ARG A 238 16.60 12.39 -0.26
C ARG A 238 17.16 11.00 -0.04
N GLY A 239 17.14 10.59 1.19
CA GLY A 239 17.52 9.26 1.58
C GLY A 239 16.70 8.80 2.78
N PHE A 240 16.36 7.53 2.80
CA PHE A 240 15.78 6.89 3.98
C PHE A 240 16.32 5.48 4.15
N GLY A 241 16.30 5.04 5.38
CA GLY A 241 16.65 3.67 5.70
C GLY A 241 15.92 3.19 6.93
N TYR A 242 15.65 1.90 6.98
CA TYR A 242 15.06 1.24 8.13
C TYR A 242 15.70 -0.12 8.39
N SER A 243 15.65 -0.51 9.66
CA SER A 243 16.06 -1.83 10.14
C SER A 243 14.94 -2.41 10.98
N ASN A 244 14.42 -3.56 10.53
CA ASN A 244 13.38 -4.31 11.22
C ASN A 244 13.93 -5.60 11.77
N ARG A 245 13.56 -5.94 13.01
CA ARG A 245 13.76 -7.26 13.56
C ARG A 245 12.41 -7.83 13.96
N THR A 246 12.09 -9.01 13.44
CA THR A 246 10.84 -9.74 13.69
C THR A 246 11.20 -11.10 14.26
N ALA A 247 10.69 -11.44 15.43
CA ALA A 247 10.66 -12.82 15.89
C ALA A 247 9.42 -13.51 15.29
N TYR A 248 9.52 -14.79 14.99
CA TYR A 248 8.42 -15.60 14.44
C TYR A 248 8.60 -17.06 14.83
N ASP A 249 7.51 -17.82 14.89
CA ASP A 249 7.60 -19.27 15.05
C ASP A 249 8.34 -19.90 13.87
N GLY A 250 9.53 -20.32 14.15
CA GLY A 250 10.49 -20.75 13.17
C GLY A 250 10.47 -22.24 12.90
N TYR A 251 11.50 -22.72 12.26
CA TYR A 251 11.68 -24.12 11.90
C TYR A 251 13.10 -24.59 12.25
N TYR A 252 13.18 -25.87 12.61
CA TYR A 252 14.49 -26.50 12.74
C TYR A 252 15.09 -26.76 11.36
N SER A 253 16.34 -26.35 11.18
CA SER A 253 17.04 -26.59 9.92
C SER A 253 17.12 -28.08 9.61
N SER A 254 16.73 -28.48 8.41
CA SER A 254 16.82 -29.88 7.96
C SER A 254 18.25 -30.40 7.87
N PHE A 255 19.22 -29.48 7.78
CA PHE A 255 20.65 -29.79 7.69
C PHE A 255 21.38 -29.73 9.03
N THR A 256 20.81 -29.02 10.00
CA THR A 256 21.35 -28.81 11.35
C THR A 256 20.21 -28.85 12.37
N PRO A 257 19.79 -30.05 12.84
CA PRO A 257 18.58 -30.23 13.66
C PRO A 257 18.54 -29.47 14.99
N ASP A 258 19.68 -28.99 15.47
CA ASP A 258 19.79 -28.21 16.72
C ASP A 258 19.69 -26.68 16.49
N VAL A 259 19.55 -26.24 15.23
CA VAL A 259 19.46 -24.83 14.86
C VAL A 259 18.02 -24.44 14.58
N LEU A 260 17.50 -23.55 15.39
CA LEU A 260 16.14 -23.01 15.28
C LEU A 260 16.18 -21.63 14.62
N VAL A 261 15.69 -21.53 13.37
CA VAL A 261 15.61 -20.28 12.63
C VAL A 261 14.26 -19.63 12.94
N ASP A 262 14.24 -18.61 13.80
CA ASP A 262 13.05 -17.95 14.33
C ASP A 262 13.13 -16.42 14.33
N THR A 263 14.21 -15.86 13.80
CA THR A 263 14.41 -14.40 13.77
C THR A 263 14.71 -13.93 12.35
N ARG A 264 13.91 -12.97 11.87
CA ARG A 264 14.12 -12.23 10.62
C ARG A 264 14.69 -10.85 10.92
N GLN A 265 15.65 -10.40 10.13
CA GLN A 265 16.17 -9.03 10.19
C GLN A 265 16.29 -8.42 8.80
N LEU A 266 15.43 -7.45 8.51
CA LEU A 266 15.40 -6.71 7.26
C LEU A 266 16.11 -5.36 7.41
N TYR A 267 17.07 -5.09 6.53
CA TYR A 267 17.66 -3.77 6.32
C TYR A 267 17.26 -3.26 4.94
N SER A 268 16.81 -2.02 4.87
CA SER A 268 16.52 -1.37 3.60
C SER A 268 17.04 0.06 3.63
N GLN A 269 17.65 0.50 2.54
CA GLN A 269 18.05 1.88 2.32
C GLN A 269 17.76 2.29 0.88
N THR A 270 17.34 3.53 0.70
CA THR A 270 17.05 4.13 -0.59
C THR A 270 17.61 5.55 -0.63
N TRP A 271 18.21 5.90 -1.75
CA TRP A 271 18.75 7.23 -2.05
C TRP A 271 18.22 7.67 -3.39
N ASP A 272 17.61 8.84 -3.44
CA ASP A 272 17.00 9.41 -4.63
C ASP A 272 17.54 10.82 -4.88
N ALA A 273 17.66 11.17 -6.16
CA ALA A 273 17.93 12.53 -6.58
C ALA A 273 17.13 12.84 -7.84
N GLY A 274 16.65 14.07 -7.96
CA GLY A 274 15.87 14.48 -9.12
C GLY A 274 16.00 15.95 -9.44
N LEU A 275 15.78 16.25 -10.71
CA LEU A 275 15.63 17.60 -11.26
C LEU A 275 14.24 17.74 -11.85
N ARG A 276 13.59 18.86 -11.61
CA ARG A 276 12.27 19.20 -12.16
C ARG A 276 12.36 20.51 -12.91
N PHE A 277 11.73 20.51 -14.06
CA PHE A 277 11.43 21.71 -14.82
C PHE A 277 9.91 21.83 -14.94
N ASN A 278 9.36 22.96 -14.53
CA ASN A 278 7.93 23.27 -14.63
C ASN A 278 7.79 24.64 -15.29
N ASP A 279 7.04 24.66 -16.38
CA ASP A 279 6.56 25.86 -17.04
C ASP A 279 5.02 25.82 -17.07
N ASP A 280 4.37 26.85 -17.59
CA ASP A 280 2.90 26.96 -17.62
C ASP A 280 2.20 25.75 -18.26
N ILE A 281 2.84 25.12 -19.26
CA ILE A 281 2.26 24.01 -20.01
C ILE A 281 3.17 22.77 -20.09
N PHE A 282 4.45 22.88 -19.74
CA PHE A 282 5.40 21.78 -19.90
C PHE A 282 6.06 21.42 -18.57
N HIS A 283 5.98 20.15 -18.23
CA HIS A 283 6.55 19.60 -17.00
C HIS A 283 7.51 18.47 -17.36
N SER A 284 8.72 18.51 -16.81
CA SER A 284 9.73 17.48 -17.01
C SER A 284 10.40 17.14 -15.70
N GLN A 285 10.60 15.84 -15.44
CA GLN A 285 11.33 15.35 -14.28
C GLN A 285 12.32 14.27 -14.68
N LEU A 286 13.59 14.47 -14.32
CA LEU A 286 14.60 13.43 -14.33
C LEU A 286 14.81 12.95 -12.90
N LEU A 287 14.70 11.65 -12.67
CA LEU A 287 14.81 11.01 -11.36
C LEU A 287 15.80 9.84 -11.44
N THR A 288 16.70 9.75 -10.50
CA THR A 288 17.59 8.58 -10.31
C THR A 288 17.47 8.06 -8.88
N SER A 289 17.56 6.75 -8.73
CA SER A 289 17.48 6.09 -7.43
C SER A 289 18.44 4.91 -7.34
N TYR A 290 18.97 4.74 -6.14
CA TYR A 290 19.67 3.54 -5.70
C TYR A 290 19.01 3.01 -4.44
N SER A 291 18.68 1.72 -4.42
CA SER A 291 18.18 1.04 -3.23
C SER A 291 18.93 -0.27 -2.97
N HIS A 292 19.07 -0.62 -1.72
CA HIS A 292 19.76 -1.81 -1.25
C HIS A 292 18.99 -2.42 -0.08
N SER A 293 18.61 -3.68 -0.21
CA SER A 293 17.86 -4.42 0.79
C SER A 293 18.56 -5.74 1.14
N LYS A 294 18.58 -6.08 2.42
CA LYS A 294 19.14 -7.32 2.98
C LYS A 294 18.11 -7.93 3.93
N ASP A 295 17.77 -9.18 3.72
CA ASP A 295 16.86 -9.96 4.54
C ASP A 295 17.58 -11.19 5.12
N TYR A 296 17.83 -11.19 6.42
CA TYR A 296 18.45 -12.28 7.15
C TYR A 296 17.36 -13.08 7.87
N ASN A 297 17.47 -14.43 7.81
CA ASN A 297 16.74 -15.33 8.70
C ASN A 297 17.75 -16.21 9.43
N TYR A 298 17.69 -16.26 10.76
CA TYR A 298 18.74 -16.85 11.56
C TYR A 298 18.24 -17.28 12.95
N ASP A 299 19.03 -18.17 13.60
CA ASP A 299 18.90 -18.49 15.02
C ASP A 299 19.47 -17.34 15.86
N PRO A 300 18.69 -16.67 16.75
CA PRO A 300 19.17 -15.54 17.54
C PRO A 300 20.32 -15.89 18.51
N ASN A 301 20.49 -17.17 18.87
CA ASN A 301 21.60 -17.62 19.71
C ASN A 301 22.94 -17.70 18.95
N LEU A 302 22.88 -17.98 17.64
CA LEU A 302 24.06 -18.07 16.77
C LEU A 302 24.33 -16.74 16.08
N GLY A 303 23.28 -15.98 15.75
CA GLY A 303 23.37 -14.67 15.12
C GLY A 303 23.38 -14.71 13.58
N ARG A 304 23.10 -13.55 12.97
CA ARG A 304 22.88 -13.42 11.53
C ARG A 304 24.11 -13.65 10.62
N TYR A 305 25.28 -13.78 11.17
CA TYR A 305 26.52 -14.04 10.43
C TYR A 305 27.01 -15.49 10.58
N ASP A 306 26.23 -16.32 11.28
CA ASP A 306 26.48 -17.75 11.36
C ASP A 306 26.27 -18.41 9.99
N SER A 307 26.96 -19.52 9.76
CA SER A 307 26.87 -20.27 8.49
C SER A 307 25.50 -20.90 8.22
N THR A 308 24.65 -21.00 9.24
CA THR A 308 23.28 -21.52 9.15
C THR A 308 22.25 -20.44 8.82
N ALA A 309 22.64 -19.15 8.94
CA ALA A 309 21.77 -18.04 8.57
C ALA A 309 21.58 -17.97 7.06
N THR A 310 20.35 -17.59 6.65
CA THR A 310 20.07 -17.26 5.25
C THR A 310 20.16 -15.76 5.04
N LEU A 311 20.64 -15.36 3.87
CA LEU A 311 20.70 -13.97 3.43
C LEU A 311 20.13 -13.87 2.02
N ASP A 312 19.11 -13.02 1.86
CA ASP A 312 18.64 -12.53 0.58
C ASP A 312 19.03 -11.06 0.43
N GLU A 313 19.79 -10.73 -0.62
CA GLU A 313 20.36 -9.39 -0.82
C GLU A 313 20.08 -8.91 -2.24
N ILE A 314 19.37 -7.78 -2.36
CA ILE A 314 19.01 -7.17 -3.65
C ILE A 314 19.42 -5.71 -3.69
N LYS A 315 20.08 -5.33 -4.79
CA LYS A 315 20.36 -3.95 -5.17
C LYS A 315 19.50 -3.55 -6.37
N GLN A 316 19.03 -2.33 -6.39
CA GLN A 316 18.25 -1.80 -7.51
C GLN A 316 18.72 -0.39 -7.87
N TYR A 317 18.84 -0.14 -9.16
CA TYR A 317 19.15 1.15 -9.75
C TYR A 317 17.99 1.53 -10.68
N ASN A 318 17.56 2.78 -10.62
CA ASN A 318 16.50 3.31 -11.48
C ASN A 318 16.94 4.65 -12.08
N VAL A 319 16.55 4.88 -13.33
CA VAL A 319 16.56 6.18 -13.98
C VAL A 319 15.22 6.36 -14.68
N GLN A 320 14.55 7.46 -14.42
CA GLN A 320 13.26 7.78 -15.02
C GLN A 320 13.32 9.20 -15.58
N TRP A 321 12.87 9.38 -16.82
CA TRP A 321 12.66 10.68 -17.42
C TRP A 321 11.22 10.81 -17.87
N LEU A 322 10.50 11.68 -17.20
CA LEU A 322 9.06 11.89 -17.31
C LEU A 322 8.83 13.26 -17.93
N ASN A 323 7.94 13.36 -18.92
CA ASN A 323 7.58 14.62 -19.54
C ASN A 323 6.06 14.67 -19.72
N SER A 324 5.46 15.82 -19.50
CA SER A 324 4.06 16.07 -19.84
C SER A 324 3.86 17.48 -20.41
N VAL A 325 2.87 17.59 -21.27
CA VAL A 325 2.44 18.83 -21.89
C VAL A 325 0.94 18.97 -21.69
N ASP A 326 0.51 20.09 -21.15
CA ASP A 326 -0.91 20.43 -21.06
C ASP A 326 -1.42 20.88 -22.44
N VAL A 327 -2.47 20.21 -22.91
CA VAL A 327 -3.05 20.44 -24.25
C VAL A 327 -4.57 20.52 -24.13
N GLY A 328 -5.15 21.67 -24.47
CA GLY A 328 -6.60 21.86 -24.41
C GLY A 328 -7.15 21.68 -23.00
N HIS A 329 -8.05 20.69 -22.81
CA HIS A 329 -8.62 20.35 -21.51
C HIS A 329 -8.06 19.02 -20.97
N GLY A 330 -6.78 18.78 -21.17
CA GLY A 330 -6.11 17.57 -20.73
C GLY A 330 -4.60 17.67 -20.89
N ASN A 331 -3.93 16.52 -20.95
CA ASN A 331 -2.48 16.45 -21.05
C ASN A 331 -2.03 15.26 -21.90
N ILE A 332 -0.80 15.32 -22.35
CA ILE A 332 -0.08 14.22 -23.02
C ILE A 332 1.24 14.03 -22.29
N GLY A 333 1.51 12.80 -21.85
CA GLY A 333 2.74 12.42 -21.17
C GLY A 333 3.55 11.42 -21.98
N ALA A 334 4.88 11.53 -21.89
CA ALA A 334 5.81 10.56 -22.46
C ALA A 334 7.02 10.37 -21.54
N GLY A 335 7.58 9.17 -21.51
CA GLY A 335 8.74 8.94 -20.69
C GLY A 335 9.52 7.68 -21.02
N VAL A 336 10.68 7.60 -20.38
CA VAL A 336 11.59 6.46 -20.45
C VAL A 336 11.97 6.05 -19.03
N ASP A 337 11.87 4.77 -18.74
CA ASP A 337 12.30 4.16 -17.48
C ASP A 337 13.41 3.17 -17.78
N TRP A 338 14.46 3.21 -16.98
CA TRP A 338 15.46 2.16 -16.94
C TRP A 338 15.60 1.66 -15.51
N GLN A 339 15.63 0.33 -15.35
CA GLN A 339 15.81 -0.35 -14.08
C GLN A 339 16.83 -1.47 -14.23
N LYS A 340 17.68 -1.62 -13.22
CA LYS A 340 18.53 -2.79 -13.03
C LYS A 340 18.33 -3.31 -11.62
N GLN A 341 18.02 -4.59 -11.48
CA GLN A 341 18.05 -5.33 -10.21
C GLN A 341 19.20 -6.32 -10.24
N SER A 342 19.89 -6.51 -9.13
CA SER A 342 20.95 -7.51 -8.99
C SER A 342 20.92 -8.15 -7.61
N THR A 343 21.20 -9.45 -7.57
CA THR A 343 21.46 -10.21 -6.34
C THR A 343 22.95 -10.38 -6.14
N GLU A 344 23.38 -10.50 -4.88
CA GLU A 344 24.79 -10.73 -4.55
C GLU A 344 25.10 -12.24 -4.51
N PRO A 345 26.33 -12.66 -4.94
CA PRO A 345 26.77 -14.02 -4.83
C PRO A 345 26.86 -14.49 -3.36
N GLY A 346 26.54 -15.76 -3.12
CA GLY A 346 26.72 -16.38 -1.80
C GLY A 346 25.52 -16.27 -0.86
N THR A 347 24.37 -15.82 -1.33
CA THR A 347 23.11 -15.96 -0.59
C THR A 347 22.63 -17.41 -0.64
N ASN A 348 21.89 -17.86 0.38
CA ASN A 348 21.39 -19.24 0.41
C ASN A 348 20.34 -19.52 -0.67
N TYR A 349 19.67 -18.50 -1.19
CA TYR A 349 18.67 -18.63 -2.25
C TYR A 349 19.26 -18.44 -3.64
N VAL A 350 20.36 -17.70 -3.74
CA VAL A 350 21.02 -17.36 -5.00
C VAL A 350 22.50 -17.64 -4.86
N THR A 351 22.99 -18.73 -5.44
CA THR A 351 24.38 -19.17 -5.36
C THR A 351 25.33 -18.32 -6.20
N ASN A 352 24.78 -17.61 -7.22
CA ASN A 352 25.49 -16.68 -8.08
C ASN A 352 24.80 -15.32 -8.07
N GLY A 353 25.53 -14.27 -8.42
CA GLY A 353 24.92 -12.96 -8.69
C GLY A 353 24.17 -12.99 -10.01
N TYR A 354 22.93 -12.54 -10.02
CA TYR A 354 22.10 -12.42 -11.22
C TYR A 354 21.62 -10.99 -11.40
N ASP A 355 21.55 -10.57 -12.65
CA ASP A 355 21.05 -9.25 -13.05
C ASP A 355 19.76 -9.38 -13.87
N LEU A 356 18.80 -8.53 -13.58
CA LEU A 356 17.63 -8.33 -14.42
C LEU A 356 17.54 -6.84 -14.78
N ARG A 357 17.43 -6.53 -16.08
CA ARG A 357 17.32 -5.15 -16.58
C ARG A 357 16.03 -4.99 -17.34
N ASN A 358 15.42 -3.82 -17.21
CA ASN A 358 14.25 -3.47 -18.00
C ASN A 358 14.36 -2.02 -18.49
N THR A 359 14.03 -1.78 -19.76
CA THR A 359 13.91 -0.45 -20.33
C THR A 359 12.50 -0.30 -20.87
N GLY A 360 11.74 0.65 -20.34
CA GLY A 360 10.37 0.93 -20.74
C GLY A 360 10.25 2.30 -21.39
N VAL A 361 9.52 2.38 -22.49
CA VAL A 361 9.13 3.63 -23.14
C VAL A 361 7.61 3.69 -23.20
N TYR A 362 7.02 4.82 -22.81
CA TYR A 362 5.57 4.95 -22.76
C TYR A 362 5.07 6.30 -23.26
N LEU A 363 3.81 6.31 -23.69
CA LEU A 363 3.02 7.48 -24.03
C LEU A 363 1.67 7.38 -23.31
N THR A 364 1.25 8.48 -22.70
CA THR A 364 -0.05 8.60 -22.01
C THR A 364 -0.79 9.82 -22.53
N GLY A 365 -2.10 9.82 -22.43
CA GLY A 365 -2.91 10.99 -22.76
C GLY A 365 -4.26 10.95 -22.06
N LEU A 366 -4.72 12.12 -21.65
CA LEU A 366 -6.07 12.36 -21.13
C LEU A 366 -6.60 13.61 -21.82
N GLN A 367 -7.82 13.54 -22.36
CA GLN A 367 -8.49 14.68 -22.98
C GLN A 367 -9.99 14.68 -22.67
N GLN A 368 -10.51 15.84 -22.37
CA GLN A 368 -11.95 16.08 -22.22
C GLN A 368 -12.52 16.79 -23.46
N PHE A 369 -13.58 16.24 -24.02
CA PHE A 369 -14.31 16.74 -25.17
C PHE A 369 -15.79 16.91 -24.80
N GLY A 370 -16.17 18.07 -24.26
CA GLY A 370 -17.50 18.28 -23.72
C GLY A 370 -17.82 17.31 -22.61
N ASP A 371 -18.87 16.50 -22.77
CA ASP A 371 -19.32 15.51 -21.79
C ASP A 371 -18.50 14.19 -21.82
N PHE A 372 -17.55 14.08 -22.72
CA PHE A 372 -16.70 12.87 -22.84
C PHE A 372 -15.28 13.16 -22.36
N THR A 373 -14.73 12.23 -21.58
CA THR A 373 -13.32 12.20 -21.21
C THR A 373 -12.70 10.91 -21.71
N LEU A 374 -11.59 11.01 -22.41
CA LEU A 374 -10.83 9.87 -22.93
C LEU A 374 -9.46 9.81 -22.26
N GLU A 375 -9.06 8.63 -21.83
CA GLU A 375 -7.73 8.36 -21.27
C GLU A 375 -7.13 7.15 -22.01
N GLY A 376 -5.85 7.23 -22.34
CA GLY A 376 -5.14 6.13 -22.97
C GLY A 376 -3.67 6.09 -22.59
N ALA A 377 -3.08 4.90 -22.61
CA ALA A 377 -1.65 4.69 -22.44
C ALA A 377 -1.18 3.51 -23.28
N VAL A 378 0.03 3.62 -23.80
CA VAL A 378 0.77 2.55 -24.49
C VAL A 378 2.19 2.50 -23.96
N ARG A 379 2.73 1.29 -23.81
CA ARG A 379 4.08 1.07 -23.32
C ARG A 379 4.74 -0.13 -23.99
N SER A 380 6.04 -0.03 -24.20
CA SER A 380 6.89 -1.14 -24.60
C SER A 380 8.04 -1.28 -23.61
N ASP A 381 8.15 -2.44 -22.98
CA ASP A 381 9.24 -2.81 -22.09
C ASP A 381 10.17 -3.79 -22.82
N ASP A 382 11.48 -3.57 -22.72
CA ASP A 382 12.53 -4.47 -23.19
C ASP A 382 13.27 -5.05 -21.98
N ASN A 383 12.93 -6.30 -21.65
CA ASN A 383 13.46 -7.01 -20.50
C ASN A 383 14.63 -7.89 -20.95
N SER A 384 15.74 -7.86 -20.20
CA SER A 384 16.97 -8.58 -20.57
C SER A 384 16.83 -10.10 -20.65
N GLN A 385 15.83 -10.68 -19.99
CA GLN A 385 15.59 -12.12 -19.99
C GLN A 385 14.38 -12.52 -20.85
N PHE A 386 13.31 -11.74 -20.79
CA PHE A 386 12.04 -12.08 -21.43
C PHE A 386 11.79 -11.36 -22.74
N GLY A 387 12.72 -10.47 -23.16
CA GLY A 387 12.59 -9.69 -24.40
C GLY A 387 11.53 -8.60 -24.28
N ARG A 388 10.87 -8.32 -25.41
CA ARG A 388 9.98 -7.17 -25.53
C ARG A 388 8.52 -7.52 -25.23
N HIS A 389 7.90 -6.73 -24.33
CA HIS A 389 6.48 -6.81 -23.97
C HIS A 389 5.79 -5.47 -24.21
N GLY A 390 4.63 -5.52 -24.86
CA GLY A 390 3.79 -4.35 -25.11
C GLY A 390 2.54 -4.38 -24.24
N THR A 391 2.23 -3.27 -23.58
CA THR A 391 0.99 -3.11 -22.82
C THR A 391 0.26 -1.85 -23.23
N TRP A 392 -1.07 -1.85 -23.09
CA TRP A 392 -1.89 -0.69 -23.39
C TRP A 392 -3.14 -0.67 -22.53
N GLN A 393 -3.68 0.52 -22.33
CA GLN A 393 -4.96 0.74 -21.67
C GLN A 393 -5.73 1.85 -22.37
N SER A 394 -7.05 1.79 -22.29
CA SER A 394 -7.95 2.84 -22.76
C SER A 394 -9.15 2.92 -21.81
N SER A 395 -9.54 4.13 -21.47
CA SER A 395 -10.72 4.42 -20.66
C SER A 395 -11.51 5.55 -21.30
N ALA A 396 -12.82 5.49 -21.19
CA ALA A 396 -13.73 6.52 -21.63
C ALA A 396 -14.77 6.79 -20.54
N ALA A 397 -15.02 8.04 -20.25
CA ALA A 397 -16.11 8.48 -19.40
C ALA A 397 -17.10 9.32 -20.20
N TRP A 398 -18.38 9.15 -19.90
CA TRP A 398 -19.48 9.95 -20.45
C TRP A 398 -20.31 10.51 -19.28
N GLU A 399 -20.30 11.82 -19.14
CA GLU A 399 -21.16 12.54 -18.22
C GLU A 399 -22.52 12.77 -18.90
N PHE A 400 -23.43 11.79 -18.76
CA PHE A 400 -24.72 11.79 -19.45
C PHE A 400 -25.76 12.72 -18.81
N VAL A 401 -25.54 13.12 -17.58
CA VAL A 401 -26.26 14.14 -16.82
C VAL A 401 -25.26 14.79 -15.89
N GLU A 402 -25.35 16.08 -15.63
CA GLU A 402 -24.47 16.81 -14.71
C GLU A 402 -24.36 16.09 -13.36
N GLY A 403 -23.14 15.76 -12.95
CA GLY A 403 -22.82 15.02 -11.74
C GLY A 403 -23.04 13.50 -11.82
N TYR A 404 -23.35 12.93 -13.00
CA TYR A 404 -23.49 11.48 -13.19
C TYR A 404 -22.72 11.01 -14.40
N ARG A 405 -21.82 10.06 -14.17
CA ARG A 405 -20.87 9.61 -15.17
C ARG A 405 -20.86 8.09 -15.31
N PHE A 406 -20.83 7.61 -16.54
CA PHE A 406 -20.52 6.21 -16.85
C PHE A 406 -19.07 6.13 -17.30
N VAL A 407 -18.32 5.18 -16.76
CA VAL A 407 -16.91 4.94 -17.12
C VAL A 407 -16.76 3.51 -17.62
N ALA A 408 -16.09 3.34 -18.74
CA ALA A 408 -15.69 2.03 -19.26
C ALA A 408 -14.18 2.01 -19.49
N SER A 409 -13.51 0.93 -19.11
CA SER A 409 -12.08 0.78 -19.31
C SER A 409 -11.70 -0.63 -19.74
N TYR A 410 -10.61 -0.72 -20.50
CA TYR A 410 -9.92 -1.95 -20.84
C TYR A 410 -8.42 -1.73 -20.71
N GLY A 411 -7.72 -2.71 -20.13
CA GLY A 411 -6.27 -2.65 -20.00
C GLY A 411 -5.63 -4.02 -20.04
N THR A 412 -4.40 -4.04 -20.55
CA THR A 412 -3.49 -5.18 -20.48
C THR A 412 -2.39 -4.91 -19.48
N ALA A 413 -1.91 -5.93 -18.82
CA ALA A 413 -0.76 -5.83 -17.94
C ALA A 413 0.07 -7.11 -18.00
N TYR A 414 1.32 -7.02 -17.55
CA TYR A 414 2.18 -8.18 -17.43
C TYR A 414 3.01 -8.09 -16.14
N LYS A 415 3.54 -9.26 -15.73
CA LYS A 415 4.51 -9.36 -14.65
C LYS A 415 5.61 -10.32 -15.08
N ALA A 416 6.85 -9.81 -15.11
CA ALA A 416 8.02 -10.66 -15.27
C ALA A 416 8.28 -11.45 -14.00
N PRO A 417 8.69 -12.74 -14.08
CA PRO A 417 9.21 -13.48 -12.94
C PRO A 417 10.34 -12.71 -12.26
N ASN A 418 10.36 -12.67 -10.93
CA ASN A 418 11.41 -11.99 -10.17
C ASN A 418 12.65 -12.88 -10.00
N LEU A 419 13.75 -12.30 -9.53
CA LEU A 419 15.01 -13.01 -9.35
C LEU A 419 14.91 -14.21 -8.39
N GLY A 420 14.08 -14.12 -7.33
CA GLY A 420 13.84 -15.22 -6.41
C GLY A 420 13.07 -16.38 -7.04
N GLN A 421 12.05 -16.06 -7.87
CA GLN A 421 11.28 -17.09 -8.61
C GLN A 421 12.12 -17.79 -9.68
N LEU A 422 13.08 -17.09 -10.28
CA LEU A 422 13.95 -17.64 -11.32
C LEU A 422 15.13 -18.43 -10.76
N TYR A 423 15.83 -17.86 -9.80
CA TYR A 423 17.16 -18.32 -9.40
C TYR A 423 17.30 -18.61 -7.90
N GLY A 424 16.24 -18.39 -7.11
CA GLY A 424 16.20 -18.75 -5.70
C GLY A 424 16.29 -20.25 -5.46
N PHE A 425 16.34 -20.69 -4.21
CA PHE A 425 16.46 -22.11 -3.84
C PHE A 425 15.36 -22.99 -4.46
N TYR A 426 14.14 -22.47 -4.60
CA TYR A 426 13.02 -23.12 -5.26
C TYR A 426 12.73 -22.54 -6.66
N GLY A 427 13.72 -21.88 -7.24
CA GLY A 427 13.58 -21.16 -8.49
C GLY A 427 13.40 -22.06 -9.71
N ASN A 428 12.84 -21.48 -10.77
CA ASN A 428 12.67 -22.09 -12.07
C ASN A 428 12.98 -21.05 -13.16
N ASP A 429 14.08 -21.20 -13.85
CA ASP A 429 14.54 -20.28 -14.91
C ASP A 429 13.78 -20.43 -16.24
N HIS A 430 12.83 -21.40 -16.29
CA HIS A 430 11.93 -21.63 -17.42
C HIS A 430 10.55 -20.98 -17.26
N LEU A 431 10.36 -20.12 -16.24
CA LEU A 431 9.09 -19.43 -16.05
C LEU A 431 8.82 -18.41 -17.17
N ASP A 432 7.59 -18.39 -17.65
CA ASP A 432 7.08 -17.37 -18.54
C ASP A 432 6.49 -16.19 -17.76
N PRO A 433 6.51 -14.97 -18.32
CA PRO A 433 5.80 -13.82 -17.73
C PRO A 433 4.29 -14.07 -17.61
N GLU A 434 3.72 -13.56 -16.52
CA GLU A 434 2.27 -13.53 -16.33
C GLU A 434 1.69 -12.37 -17.15
N GLU A 435 0.56 -12.62 -17.81
CA GLU A 435 -0.15 -11.63 -18.64
C GLU A 435 -1.59 -11.49 -18.15
N SER A 436 -2.14 -10.28 -18.20
CA SER A 436 -3.54 -10.06 -17.83
C SER A 436 -4.29 -9.16 -18.80
N LYS A 437 -5.62 -9.36 -18.83
CA LYS A 437 -6.58 -8.56 -19.58
C LYS A 437 -7.77 -8.26 -18.68
N GLN A 438 -8.05 -6.99 -18.47
CA GLN A 438 -9.15 -6.57 -17.59
C GLN A 438 -10.13 -5.67 -18.31
N TRP A 439 -11.42 -5.91 -18.07
CA TRP A 439 -12.56 -5.06 -18.41
C TRP A 439 -13.15 -4.49 -17.13
N GLU A 440 -13.56 -3.24 -17.17
CA GLU A 440 -14.29 -2.59 -16.08
C GLU A 440 -15.38 -1.68 -16.66
N GLY A 441 -16.54 -1.68 -16.02
CA GLY A 441 -17.60 -0.70 -16.20
C GLY A 441 -18.02 -0.12 -14.85
N ALA A 442 -18.18 1.20 -14.76
CA ALA A 442 -18.57 1.87 -13.54
C ALA A 442 -19.61 2.95 -13.79
N PHE A 443 -20.52 3.10 -12.83
CA PHE A 443 -21.39 4.26 -12.68
C PHE A 443 -20.98 5.02 -11.42
N GLU A 444 -20.94 6.33 -11.52
CA GLU A 444 -20.60 7.19 -10.38
C GLU A 444 -21.42 8.48 -10.43
N GLY A 445 -21.67 9.06 -9.28
CA GLY A 445 -22.44 10.28 -9.22
C GLY A 445 -22.57 10.87 -7.83
N LEU A 446 -23.22 12.04 -7.80
CA LEU A 446 -23.58 12.76 -6.58
C LEU A 446 -25.10 12.88 -6.51
N THR A 447 -25.73 12.16 -5.57
CA THR A 447 -27.18 12.13 -5.39
C THR A 447 -27.56 12.59 -3.98
N ALA A 448 -28.25 13.71 -3.85
CA ALA A 448 -28.71 14.23 -2.56
C ALA A 448 -27.58 14.32 -1.49
N GLY A 449 -26.39 14.75 -1.89
CA GLY A 449 -25.23 14.87 -1.01
C GLY A 449 -24.45 13.56 -0.80
N VAL A 450 -24.88 12.44 -1.38
CA VAL A 450 -24.16 11.16 -1.37
C VAL A 450 -23.30 11.07 -2.62
N SER A 451 -22.00 11.06 -2.48
CA SER A 451 -21.05 10.69 -3.54
C SER A 451 -20.92 9.17 -3.59
N TRP A 452 -21.11 8.55 -4.74
CA TRP A 452 -21.10 7.10 -4.87
C TRP A 452 -20.47 6.63 -6.19
N ARG A 453 -19.90 5.43 -6.14
CA ARG A 453 -19.41 4.69 -7.31
C ARG A 453 -19.76 3.21 -7.18
N VAL A 454 -20.26 2.62 -8.26
CA VAL A 454 -20.47 1.17 -8.38
C VAL A 454 -19.74 0.70 -9.63
N SER A 455 -18.85 -0.26 -9.49
CA SER A 455 -18.07 -0.83 -10.59
C SER A 455 -18.21 -2.34 -10.64
N GLY A 456 -18.19 -2.89 -11.86
CA GLY A 456 -18.06 -4.31 -12.13
C GLY A 456 -16.84 -4.56 -13.00
N TYR A 457 -16.07 -5.58 -12.69
CA TYR A 457 -14.82 -5.89 -13.41
C TYR A 457 -14.64 -7.39 -13.64
N ARG A 458 -13.84 -7.69 -14.66
CA ARG A 458 -13.32 -9.03 -14.94
C ARG A 458 -11.87 -8.93 -15.35
N ASN A 459 -11.00 -9.70 -14.70
CA ASN A 459 -9.58 -9.86 -14.99
C ASN A 459 -9.29 -11.32 -15.28
N ASP A 460 -8.78 -11.62 -16.47
CA ASP A 460 -8.27 -12.93 -16.85
C ASP A 460 -6.74 -12.85 -16.85
N VAL A 461 -6.08 -13.71 -16.06
CA VAL A 461 -4.61 -13.78 -15.92
C VAL A 461 -4.15 -15.10 -16.54
N ASP A 462 -3.26 -15.02 -17.50
CA ASP A 462 -2.61 -16.15 -18.16
C ASP A 462 -1.20 -16.37 -17.55
N ASN A 463 -0.70 -17.62 -17.58
CA ASN A 463 0.62 -18.03 -17.07
C ASN A 463 0.84 -17.68 -15.60
N LEU A 464 -0.20 -17.74 -14.78
CA LEU A 464 -0.08 -17.44 -13.33
C LEU A 464 1.05 -18.26 -12.72
N ILE A 465 1.95 -17.61 -12.00
CA ILE A 465 3.06 -18.26 -11.29
C ILE A 465 2.59 -18.63 -9.89
N ASP A 466 2.76 -19.90 -9.55
CA ASP A 466 2.44 -20.46 -8.24
C ASP A 466 3.55 -21.41 -7.79
N PHE A 467 3.49 -21.88 -6.55
CA PHE A 467 4.47 -22.80 -5.99
C PHE A 467 3.89 -24.21 -5.91
N ASP A 468 4.58 -25.18 -6.51
CA ASP A 468 4.23 -26.61 -6.39
C ASP A 468 4.92 -27.23 -5.17
N ASN A 469 4.14 -27.56 -4.15
CA ASN A 469 4.64 -28.19 -2.93
C ASN A 469 5.19 -29.61 -3.15
N ASN A 470 4.75 -30.32 -4.19
CA ASN A 470 5.24 -31.68 -4.49
C ASN A 470 6.58 -31.61 -5.23
N LEU A 471 6.70 -30.68 -6.17
CA LEU A 471 7.94 -30.47 -6.94
C LEU A 471 8.93 -29.55 -6.19
N GLN A 472 8.49 -28.87 -5.13
CA GLN A 472 9.26 -27.86 -4.40
C GLN A 472 9.85 -26.79 -5.36
N GLN A 473 9.03 -26.31 -6.30
CA GLN A 473 9.48 -25.41 -7.36
C GLN A 473 8.36 -24.47 -7.81
N TYR A 474 8.72 -23.26 -8.25
CA TYR A 474 7.81 -22.35 -8.93
C TYR A 474 7.48 -22.86 -10.34
N TYR A 475 6.23 -22.69 -10.78
CA TYR A 475 5.76 -23.08 -12.11
C TYR A 475 4.61 -22.19 -12.59
N ASN A 476 4.34 -22.20 -13.90
CA ASN A 476 3.19 -21.50 -14.46
C ASN A 476 1.94 -22.39 -14.40
N VAL A 477 0.95 -22.02 -13.60
CA VAL A 477 -0.28 -22.82 -13.30
C VAL A 477 -1.34 -22.77 -14.40
N GLY A 478 -1.13 -22.01 -15.44
CA GLY A 478 -2.15 -21.79 -16.46
C GLY A 478 -2.92 -20.49 -16.26
N LYS A 479 -4.24 -20.54 -15.95
CA LYS A 479 -5.09 -19.35 -15.96
C LYS A 479 -5.80 -19.11 -14.64
N ALA A 480 -5.86 -17.85 -14.22
CA ALA A 480 -6.79 -17.39 -13.19
C ALA A 480 -7.87 -16.49 -13.79
N ARG A 481 -9.08 -16.59 -13.26
CA ARG A 481 -10.21 -15.73 -13.62
C ARG A 481 -10.74 -15.05 -12.37
N ILE A 482 -10.77 -13.73 -12.40
CA ILE A 482 -11.23 -12.91 -11.29
C ILE A 482 -12.38 -12.04 -11.78
N LYS A 483 -13.50 -12.06 -11.05
CA LYS A 483 -14.66 -11.19 -11.30
C LYS A 483 -15.07 -10.56 -10.00
N GLY A 484 -15.55 -9.33 -10.06
CA GLY A 484 -16.02 -8.67 -8.86
C GLY A 484 -16.93 -7.48 -9.12
N VAL A 485 -17.56 -7.06 -8.03
CA VAL A 485 -18.35 -5.85 -7.93
C VAL A 485 -17.84 -5.08 -6.72
N GLU A 486 -17.65 -3.79 -6.90
CA GLU A 486 -17.21 -2.86 -5.86
C GLU A 486 -18.21 -1.70 -5.81
N ALA A 487 -18.70 -1.37 -4.63
CA ALA A 487 -19.58 -0.24 -4.41
C ALA A 487 -19.01 0.62 -3.26
N THR A 488 -18.93 1.92 -3.47
CA THR A 488 -18.49 2.88 -2.46
C THR A 488 -19.50 4.02 -2.37
N ALA A 489 -19.67 4.56 -1.17
CA ALA A 489 -20.46 5.75 -0.93
C ALA A 489 -19.85 6.59 0.19
N SER A 490 -19.90 7.93 0.05
CA SER A 490 -19.49 8.87 1.09
C SER A 490 -20.53 9.99 1.20
N PHE A 491 -20.92 10.33 2.43
CA PHE A 491 -21.94 11.34 2.71
C PHE A 491 -21.83 11.87 4.13
N ASP A 492 -22.39 13.06 4.34
CA ASP A 492 -22.44 13.68 5.66
C ASP A 492 -23.86 13.66 6.25
N THR A 493 -23.96 13.40 7.56
CA THR A 493 -25.18 13.59 8.34
C THR A 493 -24.91 14.52 9.52
N GLY A 494 -25.09 15.81 9.30
CA GLY A 494 -24.67 16.85 10.26
C GLY A 494 -23.13 16.83 10.40
N PRO A 495 -22.59 16.66 11.63
CA PRO A 495 -21.13 16.62 11.84
C PRO A 495 -20.48 15.26 11.53
N LEU A 496 -21.27 14.27 11.11
CA LEU A 496 -20.81 12.89 10.90
C LEU A 496 -20.50 12.68 9.43
N THR A 497 -19.25 12.32 9.09
CA THR A 497 -18.83 11.90 7.76
C THR A 497 -18.82 10.39 7.68
N HIS A 498 -19.56 9.82 6.77
CA HIS A 498 -19.71 8.39 6.55
C HIS A 498 -19.03 7.98 5.26
N THR A 499 -18.22 6.91 5.31
CA THR A 499 -17.69 6.24 4.13
C THR A 499 -18.03 4.76 4.21
N VAL A 500 -18.65 4.22 3.18
CA VAL A 500 -19.08 2.81 3.09
C VAL A 500 -18.48 2.18 1.86
N GLY A 501 -17.93 0.97 2.00
CA GLY A 501 -17.47 0.14 0.91
C GLY A 501 -18.08 -1.27 0.99
N TYR A 502 -18.44 -1.82 -0.15
CA TYR A 502 -18.83 -3.22 -0.31
C TYR A 502 -18.07 -3.81 -1.47
N ASP A 503 -17.41 -4.94 -1.22
CA ASP A 503 -16.62 -5.68 -2.20
C ASP A 503 -17.18 -7.10 -2.34
N TYR A 504 -17.42 -7.54 -3.58
CA TYR A 504 -17.66 -8.94 -3.93
C TYR A 504 -16.59 -9.39 -4.91
N VAL A 505 -15.87 -10.48 -4.59
CA VAL A 505 -14.77 -11.02 -5.39
C VAL A 505 -14.96 -12.53 -5.58
N ASP A 506 -14.95 -12.98 -6.83
CA ASP A 506 -14.90 -14.39 -7.21
C ASP A 506 -13.60 -14.65 -7.99
N ALA A 507 -12.54 -15.05 -7.27
CA ALA A 507 -11.21 -15.32 -7.81
C ALA A 507 -10.98 -16.82 -7.86
N ARG A 508 -10.73 -17.37 -9.07
CA ARG A 508 -10.63 -18.82 -9.30
C ARG A 508 -9.46 -19.18 -10.19
N ASN A 509 -8.87 -20.34 -9.92
CA ASN A 509 -8.12 -21.09 -10.91
C ASN A 509 -9.09 -21.49 -12.04
N ALA A 510 -8.81 -21.09 -13.27
CA ALA A 510 -9.75 -21.32 -14.40
C ALA A 510 -9.77 -22.76 -14.88
N ALA A 511 -8.73 -23.57 -14.58
CA ALA A 511 -8.65 -24.99 -14.95
C ALA A 511 -9.41 -25.89 -13.97
N THR A 512 -9.20 -25.70 -12.65
CA THR A 512 -9.83 -26.52 -11.60
C THR A 512 -11.15 -25.93 -11.11
N ASN A 513 -11.43 -24.67 -11.42
CA ASN A 513 -12.56 -23.88 -10.92
C ASN A 513 -12.57 -23.69 -9.38
N GLU A 514 -11.47 -23.98 -8.72
CA GLU A 514 -11.31 -23.75 -7.28
C GLU A 514 -11.08 -22.28 -6.97
N LEU A 515 -11.53 -21.86 -5.79
CA LEU A 515 -11.26 -20.51 -5.28
C LEU A 515 -9.78 -20.37 -4.93
N LEU A 516 -9.20 -19.23 -5.27
CA LEU A 516 -7.86 -18.87 -4.81
C LEU A 516 -7.87 -18.63 -3.30
N ASP A 517 -6.81 -19.01 -2.61
CA ASP A 517 -6.71 -18.91 -1.16
C ASP A 517 -6.59 -17.47 -0.65
N ARG A 518 -7.03 -17.26 0.59
CA ARG A 518 -6.94 -15.99 1.33
C ARG A 518 -7.71 -14.83 0.71
N ARG A 519 -8.71 -15.08 -0.17
CA ARG A 519 -9.59 -14.05 -0.75
C ARG A 519 -10.99 -14.21 -0.19
N ALA A 520 -11.44 -13.23 0.59
CA ALA A 520 -12.81 -13.19 1.06
C ALA A 520 -13.75 -12.87 -0.10
N LYS A 521 -14.83 -13.65 -0.27
CA LYS A 521 -15.81 -13.39 -1.31
C LYS A 521 -16.57 -12.08 -1.11
N GLN A 522 -16.76 -11.67 0.12
CA GLN A 522 -17.53 -10.48 0.48
C GLN A 522 -16.83 -9.74 1.60
N GLN A 523 -16.77 -8.42 1.47
CA GLN A 523 -16.30 -7.53 2.51
C GLN A 523 -17.21 -6.32 2.62
N VAL A 524 -17.39 -5.83 3.83
CA VAL A 524 -18.05 -4.54 4.10
C VAL A 524 -17.07 -3.71 4.93
N LYS A 525 -16.85 -2.49 4.50
CA LYS A 525 -16.00 -1.52 5.18
C LYS A 525 -16.80 -0.29 5.47
N TYR A 526 -16.77 0.16 6.70
CA TYR A 526 -17.45 1.38 7.11
C TYR A 526 -16.54 2.21 7.99
N GLN A 527 -16.45 3.47 7.66
CA GLN A 527 -15.72 4.49 8.40
C GLN A 527 -16.69 5.60 8.78
N LEU A 528 -16.68 5.97 10.04
CA LEU A 528 -17.40 7.12 10.57
C LEU A 528 -16.39 8.06 11.22
N ASP A 529 -16.26 9.26 10.70
CA ASP A 529 -15.42 10.31 11.25
C ASP A 529 -16.28 11.49 11.69
N THR A 530 -15.96 12.06 12.84
CA THR A 530 -16.69 13.21 13.37
C THR A 530 -15.85 14.01 14.34
N GLN A 531 -16.13 15.31 14.41
CA GLN A 531 -15.63 16.17 15.47
C GLN A 531 -16.78 16.58 16.38
N ILE A 532 -16.70 16.21 17.65
CA ILE A 532 -17.66 16.60 18.70
C ILE A 532 -16.91 17.42 19.73
N TYR A 533 -17.23 18.72 19.82
CA TYR A 533 -16.42 19.73 20.53
C TYR A 533 -14.97 19.71 19.99
N ASP A 534 -13.99 19.53 20.88
CA ASP A 534 -12.55 19.46 20.53
C ASP A 534 -12.07 18.01 20.35
N PHE A 535 -12.97 17.01 20.40
CA PHE A 535 -12.61 15.60 20.21
C PHE A 535 -12.84 15.20 18.76
N ASP A 536 -11.81 14.68 18.11
CA ASP A 536 -11.92 13.97 16.84
C ASP A 536 -12.16 12.49 17.12
N TRP A 537 -13.27 11.96 16.62
CA TRP A 537 -13.66 10.56 16.76
C TRP A 537 -13.60 9.86 15.42
N SER A 538 -13.17 8.61 15.46
CA SER A 538 -13.17 7.71 14.32
C SER A 538 -13.66 6.33 14.75
N LEU A 539 -14.69 5.82 14.06
CA LEU A 539 -15.21 4.47 14.22
C LEU A 539 -15.04 3.72 12.93
N THR A 540 -14.35 2.60 12.97
CA THR A 540 -14.15 1.72 11.82
C THR A 540 -14.88 0.41 12.03
N TYR A 541 -15.58 -0.07 11.02
CA TYR A 541 -16.12 -1.42 10.96
C TYR A 541 -15.59 -2.14 9.72
N HIS A 542 -15.17 -3.38 9.90
CA HIS A 542 -14.76 -4.25 8.82
C HIS A 542 -15.37 -5.64 9.00
N TYR A 543 -16.23 -6.02 8.05
CA TYR A 543 -16.66 -7.40 7.87
C TYR A 543 -15.79 -8.08 6.82
N LEU A 544 -15.04 -9.08 7.23
CA LEU A 544 -14.26 -9.96 6.38
C LEU A 544 -15.03 -11.28 6.24
N GLY A 545 -15.49 -11.59 5.03
CA GLY A 545 -16.28 -12.78 4.75
C GLY A 545 -15.49 -14.07 4.83
N ALA A 546 -16.19 -15.20 4.72
CA ALA A 546 -15.54 -16.52 4.67
C ALA A 546 -14.62 -16.65 3.47
N ARG A 547 -13.49 -17.32 3.67
CA ARG A 547 -12.44 -17.57 2.67
C ARG A 547 -11.84 -18.97 2.84
N TYR A 548 -10.97 -19.35 1.95
CA TYR A 548 -10.20 -20.58 2.04
C TYR A 548 -8.72 -20.28 2.25
N ASP A 549 -8.01 -21.18 2.90
CA ASP A 549 -6.55 -21.23 3.00
C ASP A 549 -6.10 -22.69 2.88
N THR A 550 -4.81 -22.93 2.80
CA THR A 550 -4.22 -24.27 2.77
C THR A 550 -3.58 -24.58 4.11
N ASP A 551 -3.95 -25.72 4.71
CA ASP A 551 -3.27 -26.27 5.87
C ASP A 551 -2.01 -27.03 5.42
N PHE A 552 -0.85 -26.44 5.72
CA PHE A 552 0.45 -27.05 5.44
C PHE A 552 0.95 -27.97 6.56
N GLY A 553 0.25 -28.06 7.69
CA GLY A 553 0.54 -28.98 8.79
C GLY A 553 0.14 -30.42 8.51
N THR A 554 -0.66 -30.67 7.46
CA THR A 554 -1.07 -31.99 7.02
C THR A 554 -0.36 -32.41 5.73
N TYR A 555 -0.18 -33.74 5.54
CA TYR A 555 0.34 -34.28 4.28
C TYR A 555 -0.58 -35.38 3.75
N PRO A 556 -1.14 -35.25 2.53
CA PRO A 556 -1.06 -34.07 1.65
C PRO A 556 -1.73 -32.85 2.31
N SER A 557 -1.30 -31.63 1.90
CA SER A 557 -1.90 -30.39 2.39
C SER A 557 -3.39 -30.31 2.02
N GLU A 558 -4.21 -29.84 2.94
CA GLU A 558 -5.66 -29.77 2.79
C GLU A 558 -6.16 -28.32 2.69
N LYS A 559 -7.19 -28.10 1.86
CA LYS A 559 -7.85 -26.81 1.75
C LYS A 559 -8.85 -26.62 2.88
N VAL A 560 -8.65 -25.60 3.70
CA VAL A 560 -9.45 -25.29 4.91
C VAL A 560 -10.32 -24.09 4.68
N LYS A 561 -11.57 -24.13 5.16
CA LYS A 561 -12.48 -22.99 5.13
C LYS A 561 -12.38 -22.21 6.43
N MET A 562 -12.03 -20.93 6.32
CA MET A 562 -12.00 -19.97 7.42
C MET A 562 -13.33 -19.20 7.52
N GLY A 563 -13.84 -19.00 8.72
CA GLY A 563 -15.08 -18.27 8.99
C GLY A 563 -14.97 -16.78 8.72
N GLY A 564 -16.13 -16.12 8.55
CA GLY A 564 -16.16 -14.67 8.49
C GLY A 564 -16.07 -14.01 9.86
N VAL A 565 -15.54 -12.78 9.94
CA VAL A 565 -15.38 -12.01 11.16
C VAL A 565 -15.85 -10.56 10.97
N SER A 566 -16.39 -9.97 12.04
CA SER A 566 -16.75 -8.55 12.15
C SER A 566 -15.87 -7.89 13.18
N LEU A 567 -15.12 -6.88 12.76
CA LEU A 567 -14.17 -6.14 13.59
C LEU A 567 -14.62 -4.68 13.73
N TRP A 568 -14.42 -4.12 14.91
CA TRP A 568 -14.70 -2.73 15.21
C TRP A 568 -13.50 -2.09 15.88
N ASP A 569 -13.10 -0.92 15.41
CA ASP A 569 -12.05 -0.09 16.01
C ASP A 569 -12.62 1.27 16.36
N VAL A 570 -12.19 1.85 17.48
CA VAL A 570 -12.53 3.21 17.91
C VAL A 570 -11.24 3.97 18.18
N ALA A 571 -11.13 5.16 17.62
CA ALA A 571 -10.03 6.07 17.89
C ALA A 571 -10.58 7.44 18.30
N VAL A 572 -9.87 8.12 19.20
CA VAL A 572 -10.19 9.46 19.66
C VAL A 572 -8.92 10.28 19.77
N SER A 573 -8.98 11.54 19.35
CA SER A 573 -7.89 12.52 19.50
C SER A 573 -8.42 13.76 20.20
N TYR A 574 -7.59 14.38 21.05
CA TYR A 574 -7.91 15.58 21.78
C TYR A 574 -6.71 16.56 21.79
N PRO A 575 -6.86 17.78 21.26
CA PRO A 575 -5.84 18.81 21.36
C PRO A 575 -5.85 19.43 22.75
N VAL A 576 -4.96 18.96 23.63
CA VAL A 576 -4.82 19.46 25.01
C VAL A 576 -4.39 20.93 25.03
N THR A 577 -3.53 21.30 24.07
CA THR A 577 -3.12 22.69 23.79
C THR A 577 -2.96 22.87 22.27
N SER A 578 -2.66 24.07 21.81
CA SER A 578 -2.31 24.33 20.39
C SER A 578 -1.08 23.53 19.91
N HIS A 579 -0.27 23.01 20.82
CA HIS A 579 0.97 22.28 20.53
C HIS A 579 0.90 20.79 20.88
N LEU A 580 0.05 20.38 21.81
CA LEU A 580 -0.02 19.01 22.32
C LEU A 580 -1.35 18.36 21.96
N THR A 581 -1.30 17.27 21.19
CA THR A 581 -2.44 16.39 20.93
C THR A 581 -2.22 15.02 21.58
N VAL A 582 -3.23 14.53 22.30
CA VAL A 582 -3.26 13.19 22.90
C VAL A 582 -4.26 12.32 22.14
N ARG A 583 -3.93 11.04 21.92
CA ARG A 583 -4.72 10.11 21.13
C ARG A 583 -4.87 8.78 21.86
N GLY A 584 -6.06 8.19 21.77
CA GLY A 584 -6.33 6.86 22.27
C GLY A 584 -7.05 6.01 21.22
N LYS A 585 -6.69 4.73 21.09
CA LYS A 585 -7.33 3.77 20.18
C LYS A 585 -7.63 2.46 20.90
N ILE A 586 -8.75 1.88 20.56
CA ILE A 586 -9.10 0.49 20.87
C ILE A 586 -9.33 -0.21 19.54
N ALA A 587 -8.46 -1.13 19.18
CA ALA A 587 -8.62 -2.01 18.03
C ALA A 587 -9.29 -3.32 18.47
N ASN A 588 -10.07 -3.93 17.56
CA ASN A 588 -10.86 -5.13 17.84
C ASN A 588 -11.68 -4.98 19.15
N LEU A 589 -12.54 -3.96 19.18
CA LEU A 589 -13.30 -3.52 20.37
C LEU A 589 -14.03 -4.68 21.09
N PHE A 590 -14.53 -5.66 20.34
CA PHE A 590 -15.31 -6.78 20.88
C PHE A 590 -14.48 -8.03 21.15
N ASP A 591 -13.14 -7.95 21.09
CA ASP A 591 -12.20 -9.02 21.44
C ASP A 591 -12.49 -10.32 20.67
N LYS A 592 -12.59 -10.22 19.36
CA LYS A 592 -12.84 -11.37 18.49
C LYS A 592 -11.56 -12.13 18.24
N ASP A 593 -11.62 -13.43 18.47
CA ASP A 593 -10.59 -14.36 17.98
C ASP A 593 -10.83 -14.61 16.50
N TYR A 594 -9.80 -14.41 15.69
CA TYR A 594 -9.85 -14.65 14.24
C TYR A 594 -8.45 -14.86 13.68
N GLU A 595 -8.40 -15.42 12.48
CA GLU A 595 -7.17 -15.64 11.72
C GLU A 595 -7.31 -15.01 10.36
N THR A 596 -6.21 -14.50 9.80
CA THR A 596 -6.13 -14.06 8.40
C THR A 596 -5.34 -15.02 7.53
N VAL A 597 -4.48 -15.80 8.17
CA VAL A 597 -3.76 -16.98 7.64
C VAL A 597 -4.06 -18.14 8.57
N TYR A 598 -4.41 -19.29 8.03
CA TYR A 598 -4.76 -20.47 8.83
C TYR A 598 -3.62 -20.89 9.76
N GLY A 599 -3.94 -21.12 11.04
CA GLY A 599 -2.99 -21.50 12.10
C GLY A 599 -2.24 -20.34 12.74
N TYR A 600 -2.47 -19.08 12.29
CA TYR A 600 -1.83 -17.89 12.88
C TYR A 600 -2.84 -17.01 13.61
N GLN A 601 -2.61 -16.82 14.90
CA GLN A 601 -3.44 -16.00 15.78
C GLN A 601 -3.27 -14.51 15.47
N THR A 602 -4.31 -13.73 15.78
CA THR A 602 -4.27 -12.26 15.79
C THR A 602 -4.31 -11.72 17.21
N ALA A 603 -3.98 -10.44 17.39
CA ALA A 603 -3.70 -9.83 18.69
C ALA A 603 -4.89 -9.74 19.66
N GLY A 604 -6.11 -10.17 19.31
CA GLY A 604 -7.29 -9.88 20.12
C GLY A 604 -7.55 -8.36 20.22
N ARG A 605 -8.06 -7.89 21.37
CA ARG A 605 -8.29 -6.46 21.62
C ARG A 605 -7.01 -5.75 22.03
N GLU A 606 -6.69 -4.66 21.33
CA GLU A 606 -5.50 -3.85 21.60
C GLU A 606 -5.88 -2.43 22.02
N TYR A 607 -5.08 -1.87 22.91
CA TYR A 607 -5.17 -0.50 23.39
C TYR A 607 -3.90 0.26 23.03
N THR A 608 -4.04 1.49 22.56
CA THR A 608 -2.91 2.40 22.28
C THR A 608 -3.20 3.77 22.85
N LEU A 609 -2.21 4.37 23.49
CA LEU A 609 -2.22 5.76 23.93
C LEU A 609 -0.98 6.44 23.37
N SER A 610 -1.15 7.59 22.71
CA SER A 610 -0.04 8.35 22.14
C SER A 610 -0.21 9.85 22.30
N GLY A 611 0.88 10.58 22.17
CA GLY A 611 0.88 12.03 22.15
C GLY A 611 1.84 12.57 21.11
N SER A 612 1.50 13.70 20.51
CA SER A 612 2.38 14.48 19.62
C SER A 612 2.47 15.91 20.09
N TYR A 613 3.70 16.45 20.11
CA TYR A 613 3.98 17.83 20.45
C TYR A 613 4.65 18.51 19.25
N THR A 614 4.06 19.63 18.81
CA THR A 614 4.58 20.45 17.70
C THR A 614 5.05 21.80 18.22
N PHE A 615 6.32 22.16 17.91
CA PHE A 615 6.96 23.41 18.33
C PHE A 615 6.62 24.56 17.38
#